data_1970d0e2b584b1c29bb31da9f78a6668
#
_entry.id   1970d0e2b584b1c29bb31da9f78a6668
#
_cell.length_a   1.000
_cell.length_b   1.000
_cell.length_c   1.000
_cell.angle_alpha   90.00
_cell.angle_beta   90.00
_cell.angle_gamma   90.00
#
_symmetry.space_group_name_H-M   'P 1'
#
loop_
_entity.id
_entity.type
_entity.pdbx_description
1 polymer ?
#
loop_
_entity_poly.entity_id
_entity_poly.type
_entity_poly.pdbx_seq_one_letter_code
_entity_poly.pdbx_strand_id
1 'polypeptide(L)'
;MQLCNTYGNMTAFKRLLIEQFRGWRTPEAIWLALCLTTISALSIHWKDTPVAMTAALTGMMYTILAGKGKLSCFIFGLVNAPLYAWIAFKTGYYGDFALNIYYFFMMFPGLVAWLRHQSDNSEESTLRTRLTTKGRLALFAVCIAGSAALWAILTFLGGMRPVCDSLTNVLSIAAMFLTVRRAIEEWILWIAVDAIEVFMWWKTWQSGEGSISVLLMWLLFLVNGIYLLSLWLKIEKSAGKKLNLSENHQVSPNRE
;
A
#
# COMPACT_ATOMS: atom_id res chain seq x y z
N MET A 1 -22.37 -15.00 -22.45
CA MET A 1 -22.25 -14.54 -23.83
C MET A 1 -22.92 -13.19 -24.13
N GLN A 2 -23.50 -12.48 -23.15
CA GLN A 2 -24.21 -11.18 -23.37
C GLN A 2 -23.41 -9.94 -22.98
N LEU A 3 -22.20 -10.05 -22.42
CA LEU A 3 -21.38 -8.91 -21.98
C LEU A 3 -20.38 -8.40 -23.02
N CYS A 4 -20.23 -9.09 -24.15
CA CYS A 4 -19.24 -8.73 -25.19
C CYS A 4 -19.71 -7.62 -26.14
N ASN A 5 -21.01 -7.27 -26.14
CA ASN A 5 -21.59 -6.41 -27.19
C ASN A 5 -21.81 -4.94 -26.77
N THR A 6 -21.58 -4.56 -25.50
CA THR A 6 -21.84 -3.18 -25.02
C THR A 6 -20.67 -2.22 -25.27
N TYR A 7 -19.50 -2.71 -25.65
CA TYR A 7 -18.28 -1.92 -25.74
C TYR A 7 -17.71 -1.70 -27.15
N GLY A 8 -18.42 -2.11 -28.17
CA GLY A 8 -17.93 -2.13 -29.59
C GLY A 8 -17.50 -0.77 -30.17
N ASN A 9 -17.97 0.36 -29.61
CA ASN A 9 -17.71 1.70 -30.17
C ASN A 9 -17.15 2.72 -29.16
N MET A 10 -16.67 2.31 -27.98
CA MET A 10 -16.07 3.23 -27.03
C MET A 10 -14.56 3.37 -27.26
N THR A 11 -14.07 4.64 -27.22
CA THR A 11 -12.62 4.90 -27.24
C THR A 11 -11.95 4.21 -26.02
N ALA A 12 -10.72 3.70 -26.18
CA ALA A 12 -9.96 3.02 -25.12
C ALA A 12 -9.94 3.86 -23.81
N PHE A 13 -9.87 5.17 -23.95
CA PHE A 13 -9.88 6.11 -22.82
C PHE A 13 -11.22 6.08 -22.04
N LYS A 14 -12.36 6.07 -22.72
CA LYS A 14 -13.68 5.95 -22.05
C LYS A 14 -13.82 4.62 -21.31
N ARG A 15 -13.30 3.53 -21.90
CA ARG A 15 -13.30 2.22 -21.26
C ARG A 15 -12.47 2.23 -19.97
N LEU A 16 -11.26 2.77 -20.01
CA LEU A 16 -10.41 2.92 -18.83
C LEU A 16 -11.08 3.73 -17.72
N LEU A 17 -11.75 4.84 -18.07
CA LEU A 17 -12.48 5.65 -17.08
C LEU A 17 -13.61 4.87 -16.42
N ILE A 18 -14.42 4.16 -17.17
CA ILE A 18 -15.55 3.38 -16.64
C ILE A 18 -15.05 2.27 -15.71
N GLU A 19 -13.93 1.62 -16.05
CA GLU A 19 -13.32 0.58 -15.23
C GLU A 19 -12.85 1.10 -13.86
N GLN A 20 -12.50 2.39 -13.72
CA GLN A 20 -12.14 2.97 -12.42
C GLN A 20 -13.32 2.94 -11.43
N PHE A 21 -14.55 3.10 -11.91
CA PHE A 21 -15.78 3.12 -11.11
C PHE A 21 -16.47 1.77 -11.01
N ARG A 22 -16.04 0.77 -11.79
CA ARG A 22 -16.64 -0.56 -11.80
C ARG A 22 -16.13 -1.40 -10.61
N GLY A 23 -17.01 -2.25 -10.06
CA GLY A 23 -16.61 -3.23 -9.03
C GLY A 23 -16.43 -2.64 -7.63
N TRP A 24 -16.98 -1.46 -7.37
CA TRP A 24 -17.08 -0.93 -6.01
C TRP A 24 -18.25 -1.59 -5.28
N ARG A 25 -17.97 -2.06 -4.06
CA ARG A 25 -19.01 -2.50 -3.12
C ARG A 25 -19.41 -1.34 -2.22
N THR A 26 -20.66 -1.28 -1.84
CA THR A 26 -21.17 -0.21 -0.95
C THR A 26 -20.32 0.01 0.32
N PRO A 27 -19.88 -1.05 1.06
CA PRO A 27 -19.02 -0.85 2.23
C PRO A 27 -17.66 -0.19 1.90
N GLU A 28 -17.08 -0.49 0.73
CA GLU A 28 -15.79 0.09 0.32
C GLU A 28 -15.92 1.58 -0.03
N ALA A 29 -17.02 1.95 -0.71
CA ALA A 29 -17.31 3.34 -1.00
C ALA A 29 -17.60 4.15 0.29
N ILE A 30 -18.33 3.56 1.23
CA ILE A 30 -18.59 4.15 2.55
C ILE A 30 -17.28 4.31 3.31
N TRP A 31 -16.40 3.29 3.31
CA TRP A 31 -15.10 3.36 3.96
C TRP A 31 -14.24 4.48 3.39
N LEU A 32 -14.13 4.58 2.06
CA LEU A 32 -13.41 5.67 1.42
C LEU A 32 -13.99 7.04 1.81
N ALA A 33 -15.31 7.21 1.71
CA ALA A 33 -15.96 8.46 2.09
C ALA A 33 -15.70 8.81 3.56
N LEU A 34 -15.78 7.83 4.46
CA LEU A 34 -15.50 8.01 5.89
C LEU A 34 -14.05 8.47 6.12
N CYS A 35 -13.07 7.82 5.47
CA CYS A 35 -11.67 8.21 5.57
C CYS A 35 -11.44 9.64 5.09
N LEU A 36 -11.94 9.99 3.90
CA LEU A 36 -11.75 11.32 3.34
C LEU A 36 -12.45 12.41 4.16
N THR A 37 -13.66 12.17 4.65
CA THR A 37 -14.37 13.12 5.49
C THR A 37 -13.72 13.28 6.86
N THR A 38 -13.21 12.21 7.46
CA THR A 38 -12.48 12.26 8.73
C THR A 38 -11.19 13.06 8.60
N ILE A 39 -10.37 12.79 7.59
CA ILE A 39 -9.15 13.56 7.32
C ILE A 39 -9.50 15.03 7.13
N SER A 40 -10.47 15.35 6.26
CA SER A 40 -10.84 16.74 5.97
C SER A 40 -11.38 17.47 7.20
N ALA A 41 -12.31 16.88 7.93
CA ALA A 41 -12.92 17.50 9.10
C ALA A 41 -11.91 17.78 10.22
N LEU A 42 -11.06 16.81 10.53
CA LEU A 42 -10.06 16.96 11.57
C LEU A 42 -8.93 17.91 11.14
N SER A 43 -8.50 17.87 9.88
CA SER A 43 -7.49 18.80 9.35
C SER A 43 -7.96 20.26 9.41
N ILE A 44 -9.23 20.50 9.07
CA ILE A 44 -9.84 21.83 9.18
C ILE A 44 -9.96 22.26 10.65
N HIS A 45 -10.41 21.35 11.53
CA HIS A 45 -10.57 21.64 12.96
C HIS A 45 -9.25 22.05 13.62
N TRP A 46 -8.14 21.35 13.32
CA TRP A 46 -6.82 21.66 13.84
C TRP A 46 -6.04 22.69 13.01
N LYS A 47 -6.68 23.29 11.98
CA LYS A 47 -6.07 24.32 11.10
C LYS A 47 -4.77 23.84 10.47
N ASP A 48 -4.75 22.59 10.01
CA ASP A 48 -3.57 22.01 9.39
C ASP A 48 -3.26 22.65 8.03
N THR A 49 -2.04 22.47 7.54
CA THR A 49 -1.64 23.07 6.28
C THR A 49 -2.37 22.43 5.10
N PRO A 50 -2.74 23.19 4.06
CA PRO A 50 -3.36 22.63 2.84
C PRO A 50 -2.48 21.57 2.18
N VAL A 51 -1.16 21.70 2.26
CA VAL A 51 -0.19 20.72 1.73
C VAL A 51 -0.32 19.39 2.44
N ALA A 52 -0.36 19.39 3.78
CA ALA A 52 -0.49 18.19 4.58
C ALA A 52 -1.86 17.51 4.38
N MET A 53 -2.94 18.30 4.36
CA MET A 53 -4.28 17.78 4.08
C MET A 53 -4.34 17.14 2.68
N THR A 54 -3.79 17.80 1.65
CA THR A 54 -3.78 17.27 0.29
C THR A 54 -2.92 15.99 0.20
N ALA A 55 -1.78 15.95 0.86
CA ALA A 55 -0.95 14.75 0.94
C ALA A 55 -1.72 13.58 1.59
N ALA A 56 -2.38 13.81 2.72
CA ALA A 56 -3.15 12.78 3.40
C ALA A 56 -4.34 12.26 2.57
N LEU A 57 -5.10 13.15 1.93
CA LEU A 57 -6.22 12.78 1.08
C LEU A 57 -5.75 11.98 -0.16
N THR A 58 -4.70 12.44 -0.84
CA THR A 58 -4.17 11.76 -2.02
C THR A 58 -3.50 10.44 -1.67
N GLY A 59 -2.83 10.34 -0.52
CA GLY A 59 -2.27 9.11 0.00
C GLY A 59 -3.36 8.06 0.29
N MET A 60 -4.45 8.47 0.94
CA MET A 60 -5.57 7.58 1.21
C MET A 60 -6.26 7.10 -0.08
N MET A 61 -6.46 8.00 -1.04
CA MET A 61 -6.97 7.64 -2.38
C MET A 61 -6.04 6.64 -3.08
N TYR A 62 -4.72 6.89 -3.07
CA TYR A 62 -3.73 5.98 -3.63
C TYR A 62 -3.87 4.58 -3.05
N THR A 63 -3.83 4.45 -1.73
CA THR A 63 -3.82 3.15 -1.04
C THR A 63 -5.09 2.33 -1.31
N ILE A 64 -6.28 2.97 -1.23
CA ILE A 64 -7.55 2.27 -1.47
C ILE A 64 -7.68 1.86 -2.95
N LEU A 65 -7.33 2.75 -3.88
CA LEU A 65 -7.42 2.47 -5.32
C LEU A 65 -6.39 1.41 -5.75
N ALA A 66 -5.18 1.44 -5.20
CA ALA A 66 -4.15 0.42 -5.43
C ALA A 66 -4.62 -0.95 -4.91
N GLY A 67 -5.18 -1.01 -3.70
CA GLY A 67 -5.76 -2.23 -3.14
C GLY A 67 -6.91 -2.82 -3.98
N LYS A 68 -7.60 -1.98 -4.75
CA LYS A 68 -8.64 -2.38 -5.72
C LYS A 68 -8.11 -2.66 -7.14
N GLY A 69 -6.83 -2.54 -7.38
CA GLY A 69 -6.25 -2.72 -8.71
C GLY A 69 -6.63 -1.64 -9.72
N LYS A 70 -6.91 -0.40 -9.27
CA LYS A 70 -7.35 0.70 -10.12
C LYS A 70 -6.17 1.53 -10.61
N LEU A 71 -6.04 1.74 -11.93
CA LEU A 71 -4.98 2.55 -12.53
C LEU A 71 -4.96 4.01 -12.04
N SER A 72 -6.11 4.54 -11.65
CA SER A 72 -6.21 5.89 -11.08
C SER A 72 -5.37 6.09 -9.80
N CYS A 73 -4.95 5.01 -9.12
CA CYS A 73 -4.05 5.11 -7.97
C CYS A 73 -2.75 5.83 -8.34
N PHE A 74 -2.20 5.61 -9.53
CA PHE A 74 -0.96 6.25 -9.97
C PHE A 74 -1.06 7.78 -10.06
N ILE A 75 -2.24 8.33 -10.43
CA ILE A 75 -2.46 9.77 -10.45
C ILE A 75 -2.35 10.34 -9.02
N PHE A 76 -3.01 9.69 -8.07
CA PHE A 76 -2.97 10.10 -6.67
C PHE A 76 -1.57 9.89 -6.06
N GLY A 77 -0.86 8.81 -6.42
CA GLY A 77 0.51 8.57 -6.00
C GLY A 77 1.50 9.61 -6.52
N LEU A 78 1.37 10.04 -7.77
CA LEU A 78 2.19 11.11 -8.35
C LEU A 78 1.98 12.46 -7.66
N VAL A 79 0.81 12.72 -7.09
CA VAL A 79 0.54 13.93 -6.28
C VAL A 79 1.00 13.73 -4.84
N ASN A 80 0.71 12.59 -4.23
CA ASN A 80 1.04 12.31 -2.84
C ASN A 80 2.55 12.31 -2.59
N ALA A 81 3.32 11.55 -3.38
CA ALA A 81 4.74 11.35 -3.13
C ALA A 81 5.56 12.65 -3.04
N PRO A 82 5.46 13.63 -3.95
CA PRO A 82 6.20 14.88 -3.80
C PRO A 82 5.71 15.76 -2.65
N LEU A 83 4.41 15.75 -2.35
CA LEU A 83 3.87 16.51 -1.21
C LEU A 83 4.35 15.91 0.12
N TYR A 84 4.31 14.59 0.26
CA TYR A 84 4.80 13.93 1.46
C TYR A 84 6.32 14.04 1.59
N ALA A 85 7.08 13.93 0.49
CA ALA A 85 8.52 14.19 0.49
C ALA A 85 8.85 15.60 1.03
N TRP A 86 8.11 16.61 0.60
CA TRP A 86 8.27 17.96 1.11
C TRP A 86 8.01 18.06 2.61
N ILE A 87 6.95 17.45 3.10
CA ILE A 87 6.59 17.44 4.54
C ILE A 87 7.69 16.72 5.34
N ALA A 88 8.12 15.54 4.90
CA ALA A 88 9.17 14.75 5.53
C ALA A 88 10.50 15.52 5.60
N PHE A 89 10.87 16.20 4.50
CA PHE A 89 12.08 17.05 4.47
C PHE A 89 12.01 18.19 5.49
N LYS A 90 10.87 18.90 5.55
CA LYS A 90 10.66 20.00 6.50
C LYS A 90 10.67 19.54 7.96
N THR A 91 10.22 18.33 8.22
CA THR A 91 10.17 17.73 9.57
C THR A 91 11.50 17.08 9.97
N GLY A 92 12.48 16.94 9.02
CA GLY A 92 13.77 16.29 9.28
C GLY A 92 13.71 14.76 9.18
N TYR A 93 12.65 14.18 8.58
CA TYR A 93 12.57 12.76 8.23
C TYR A 93 13.20 12.53 6.85
N TYR A 94 14.55 12.53 6.83
CA TYR A 94 15.30 12.46 5.57
C TYR A 94 15.23 11.09 4.89
N GLY A 95 14.99 10.04 5.65
CA GLY A 95 14.72 8.71 5.11
C GLY A 95 13.40 8.70 4.35
N ASP A 96 12.31 9.17 4.97
CA ASP A 96 11.00 9.29 4.32
C ASP A 96 11.05 10.21 3.09
N PHE A 97 11.81 11.30 3.17
CA PHE A 97 12.03 12.16 2.01
C PHE A 97 12.62 11.37 0.84
N ALA A 98 13.72 10.64 1.07
CA ALA A 98 14.38 9.85 0.04
C ALA A 98 13.48 8.72 -0.50
N LEU A 99 12.74 8.05 0.39
CA LEU A 99 11.80 6.99 0.03
C LEU A 99 10.67 7.51 -0.87
N ASN A 100 10.13 8.69 -0.58
CA ASN A 100 9.05 9.26 -1.40
C ASN A 100 9.54 9.77 -2.75
N ILE A 101 10.78 10.22 -2.86
CA ILE A 101 11.43 10.47 -4.16
C ILE A 101 11.54 9.17 -4.96
N TYR A 102 11.96 8.07 -4.32
CA TYR A 102 11.97 6.75 -4.94
C TYR A 102 10.56 6.32 -5.39
N TYR A 103 9.54 6.46 -4.55
CA TYR A 103 8.16 6.12 -4.91
C TYR A 103 7.65 6.95 -6.09
N PHE A 104 7.95 8.26 -6.12
CA PHE A 104 7.57 9.10 -7.26
C PHE A 104 8.09 8.53 -8.59
N PHE A 105 9.37 8.17 -8.65
CA PHE A 105 9.94 7.58 -9.86
C PHE A 105 9.38 6.19 -10.17
N MET A 106 9.06 5.39 -9.15
CA MET A 106 8.48 4.06 -9.31
C MET A 106 7.02 4.06 -9.81
N MET A 107 6.30 5.19 -9.71
CA MET A 107 4.95 5.32 -10.29
C MET A 107 4.95 5.12 -11.81
N PHE A 108 5.98 5.53 -12.52
CA PHE A 108 6.03 5.42 -13.99
C PHE A 108 6.16 3.97 -14.47
N PRO A 109 7.18 3.19 -14.06
CA PRO A 109 7.26 1.79 -14.46
C PRO A 109 6.10 0.96 -13.90
N GLY A 110 5.57 1.31 -12.70
CA GLY A 110 4.39 0.69 -12.13
C GLY A 110 3.16 0.86 -13.02
N LEU A 111 2.88 2.08 -13.47
CA LEU A 111 1.78 2.36 -14.39
C LEU A 111 1.92 1.56 -15.71
N VAL A 112 3.12 1.51 -16.29
CA VAL A 112 3.39 0.75 -17.52
C VAL A 112 3.16 -0.75 -17.30
N ALA A 113 3.64 -1.30 -16.18
CA ALA A 113 3.47 -2.71 -15.84
C ALA A 113 1.98 -3.06 -15.67
N TRP A 114 1.21 -2.22 -15.00
CA TRP A 114 -0.22 -2.44 -14.78
C TRP A 114 -1.03 -2.31 -16.08
N LEU A 115 -0.69 -1.36 -16.95
CA LEU A 115 -1.32 -1.25 -18.29
C LEU A 115 -1.09 -2.49 -19.14
N ARG A 116 0.11 -3.06 -19.10
CA ARG A 116 0.42 -4.32 -19.80
C ARG A 116 -0.35 -5.51 -19.22
N HIS A 117 -0.43 -5.60 -17.90
CA HIS A 117 -1.12 -6.71 -17.22
C HIS A 117 -2.63 -6.70 -17.40
N GLN A 118 -3.23 -5.51 -17.61
CA GLN A 118 -4.66 -5.38 -17.90
C GLN A 118 -5.03 -5.94 -19.30
N SER A 119 -4.06 -6.08 -20.22
CA SER A 119 -4.26 -6.70 -21.53
C SER A 119 -4.12 -8.22 -21.51
N ASP A 120 -3.41 -8.79 -20.54
CA ASP A 120 -3.22 -10.22 -20.35
C ASP A 120 -4.26 -10.78 -19.37
N ASN A 121 -5.39 -11.29 -19.91
CA ASN A 121 -6.48 -11.94 -19.16
C ASN A 121 -6.09 -13.33 -18.62
N SER A 122 -4.90 -13.55 -18.09
CA SER A 122 -4.52 -14.84 -17.53
C SER A 122 -5.02 -15.01 -16.11
N GLU A 123 -5.84 -16.03 -15.86
CA GLU A 123 -6.31 -16.48 -14.54
C GLU A 123 -5.17 -16.89 -13.58
N GLU A 124 -3.94 -16.96 -14.07
CA GLU A 124 -2.71 -17.27 -13.32
C GLU A 124 -2.31 -16.19 -12.31
N SER A 125 -3.04 -15.08 -12.30
CA SER A 125 -2.83 -13.88 -11.47
C SER A 125 -3.16 -14.07 -9.98
N THR A 126 -3.69 -15.22 -9.57
CA THR A 126 -4.21 -15.42 -8.19
C THR A 126 -3.30 -16.21 -7.25
N LEU A 127 -2.18 -16.73 -7.73
CA LEU A 127 -1.26 -17.49 -6.89
C LEU A 127 -0.46 -16.56 -5.97
N ARG A 128 -0.78 -16.65 -4.69
CA ARG A 128 -0.04 -15.99 -3.60
C ARG A 128 1.11 -16.85 -3.16
N THR A 129 2.25 -16.22 -2.89
CA THR A 129 3.45 -16.93 -2.45
C THR A 129 3.68 -16.73 -0.96
N ARG A 130 4.44 -17.64 -0.35
CA ARG A 130 4.99 -17.49 1.00
C ARG A 130 6.49 -17.65 0.96
N LEU A 131 7.17 -16.89 1.79
CA LEU A 131 8.60 -17.05 1.98
C LEU A 131 8.90 -18.36 2.72
N THR A 132 9.97 -19.02 2.32
CA THR A 132 10.54 -20.13 3.10
C THR A 132 11.09 -19.61 4.43
N THR A 133 11.24 -20.50 5.43
CA THR A 133 11.83 -20.11 6.73
C THR A 133 13.22 -19.48 6.55
N LYS A 134 14.05 -20.03 5.66
CA LYS A 134 15.37 -19.46 5.31
C LYS A 134 15.22 -18.06 4.70
N GLY A 135 14.24 -17.87 3.81
CA GLY A 135 13.94 -16.57 3.20
C GLY A 135 13.50 -15.53 4.23
N ARG A 136 12.69 -15.90 5.21
CA ARG A 136 12.27 -15.00 6.31
C ARG A 136 13.45 -14.60 7.19
N LEU A 137 14.33 -15.54 7.54
CA LEU A 137 15.54 -15.26 8.32
C LEU A 137 16.50 -14.34 7.56
N ALA A 138 16.70 -14.60 6.26
CA ALA A 138 17.53 -13.74 5.41
C ALA A 138 16.93 -12.33 5.31
N LEU A 139 15.62 -12.20 5.08
CA LEU A 139 14.92 -10.92 5.05
C LEU A 139 15.09 -10.16 6.36
N PHE A 140 14.90 -10.83 7.50
CA PHE A 140 15.06 -10.23 8.82
C PHE A 140 16.50 -9.72 9.04
N ALA A 141 17.51 -10.53 8.70
CA ALA A 141 18.92 -10.14 8.80
C ALA A 141 19.25 -8.92 7.91
N VAL A 142 18.76 -8.91 6.67
CA VAL A 142 18.92 -7.78 5.73
C VAL A 142 18.22 -6.52 6.27
N CYS A 143 17.02 -6.64 6.82
CA CYS A 143 16.31 -5.50 7.41
C CYS A 143 17.07 -4.93 8.62
N ILE A 144 17.62 -5.77 9.50
CA ILE A 144 18.41 -5.28 10.65
C ILE A 144 19.68 -4.59 10.18
N ALA A 145 20.45 -5.22 9.30
CA ALA A 145 21.71 -4.66 8.81
C ALA A 145 21.49 -3.35 8.03
N GLY A 146 20.46 -3.33 7.15
CA GLY A 146 20.08 -2.15 6.38
C GLY A 146 19.61 -1.00 7.28
N SER A 147 18.78 -1.31 8.29
CA SER A 147 18.31 -0.29 9.24
C SER A 147 19.45 0.27 10.09
N ALA A 148 20.40 -0.56 10.52
CA ALA A 148 21.57 -0.09 11.26
C ALA A 148 22.47 0.82 10.40
N ALA A 149 22.69 0.46 9.14
CA ALA A 149 23.47 1.27 8.20
C ALA A 149 22.79 2.62 7.92
N LEU A 150 21.47 2.58 7.62
CA LEU A 150 20.70 3.79 7.35
C LEU A 150 20.57 4.68 8.59
N TRP A 151 20.40 4.08 9.77
CA TRP A 151 20.41 4.82 11.05
C TRP A 151 21.69 5.63 11.25
N ALA A 152 22.86 5.04 10.98
CA ALA A 152 24.13 5.76 11.09
C ALA A 152 24.18 6.98 10.15
N ILE A 153 23.72 6.80 8.90
CA ILE A 153 23.65 7.87 7.90
C ILE A 153 22.68 8.97 8.35
N LEU A 154 21.46 8.62 8.77
CA LEU A 154 20.43 9.58 9.17
C LEU A 154 20.82 10.33 10.45
N THR A 155 21.52 9.67 11.38
CA THR A 155 22.08 10.30 12.57
C THR A 155 23.13 11.34 12.19
N PHE A 156 24.02 11.02 11.24
CA PHE A 156 25.05 11.94 10.75
C PHE A 156 24.42 13.17 10.07
N LEU A 157 23.31 12.98 9.33
CA LEU A 157 22.58 14.06 8.67
C LEU A 157 21.72 14.90 9.63
N GLY A 158 21.65 14.55 10.91
CA GLY A 158 20.82 15.26 11.90
C GLY A 158 19.32 15.01 11.71
N GLY A 159 18.94 13.86 11.19
CA GLY A 159 17.55 13.47 11.00
C GLY A 159 16.76 13.38 12.31
N MET A 160 15.46 13.69 12.25
CA MET A 160 14.55 13.51 13.38
C MET A 160 14.24 12.01 13.56
N ARG A 161 14.37 11.49 14.80
CA ARG A 161 14.11 10.08 15.14
C ARG A 161 14.77 9.05 14.20
N PRO A 162 16.11 9.12 13.98
CA PRO A 162 16.78 8.37 12.92
C PRO A 162 16.64 6.85 13.05
N VAL A 163 16.40 6.31 14.25
CA VAL A 163 16.14 4.87 14.46
C VAL A 163 14.82 4.46 13.83
N CYS A 164 13.73 5.20 14.10
CA CYS A 164 12.42 4.87 13.53
C CYS A 164 12.39 5.13 12.03
N ASP A 165 12.90 6.28 11.58
CA ASP A 165 12.99 6.67 10.16
C ASP A 165 13.80 5.65 9.34
N SER A 166 14.93 5.15 9.85
CA SER A 166 15.70 4.11 9.17
C SER A 166 14.95 2.77 9.09
N LEU A 167 14.26 2.41 10.17
CA LEU A 167 13.53 1.14 10.25
C LEU A 167 12.35 1.12 9.29
N THR A 168 11.52 2.18 9.29
CA THR A 168 10.37 2.27 8.37
C THR A 168 10.81 2.25 6.92
N ASN A 169 11.87 2.97 6.56
CA ASN A 169 12.37 3.00 5.19
C ASN A 169 12.86 1.64 4.70
N VAL A 170 13.65 0.94 5.48
CA VAL A 170 14.17 -0.38 5.10
C VAL A 170 13.05 -1.40 5.02
N LEU A 171 12.12 -1.40 5.99
CA LEU A 171 10.94 -2.26 5.95
C LEU A 171 10.04 -1.96 4.74
N SER A 172 9.88 -0.70 4.36
CA SER A 172 9.10 -0.29 3.19
C SER A 172 9.70 -0.79 1.88
N ILE A 173 11.03 -0.70 1.73
CA ILE A 173 11.72 -1.25 0.56
C ILE A 173 11.54 -2.78 0.51
N ALA A 174 11.69 -3.45 1.64
CA ALA A 174 11.48 -4.88 1.76
C ALA A 174 10.02 -5.28 1.47
N ALA A 175 9.05 -4.53 2.00
CA ALA A 175 7.63 -4.73 1.75
C ALA A 175 7.31 -4.58 0.25
N MET A 176 7.82 -3.52 -0.40
CA MET A 176 7.65 -3.31 -1.84
C MET A 176 8.21 -4.47 -2.67
N PHE A 177 9.38 -5.00 -2.30
CA PHE A 177 9.95 -6.18 -2.94
C PHE A 177 9.06 -7.42 -2.80
N LEU A 178 8.45 -7.62 -1.63
CA LEU A 178 7.49 -8.70 -1.39
C LEU A 178 6.17 -8.48 -2.13
N THR A 179 5.71 -7.23 -2.26
CA THR A 179 4.52 -6.86 -3.05
C THR A 179 4.67 -7.29 -4.51
N VAL A 180 5.84 -7.04 -5.12
CA VAL A 180 6.13 -7.50 -6.49
C VAL A 180 6.06 -9.03 -6.59
N ARG A 181 6.47 -9.75 -5.55
CA ARG A 181 6.41 -11.22 -5.45
C ARG A 181 5.08 -11.76 -4.97
N ARG A 182 4.12 -10.91 -4.63
CA ARG A 182 2.80 -11.27 -4.08
C ARG A 182 2.89 -12.16 -2.83
N ALA A 183 3.90 -11.93 -1.99
CA ALA A 183 4.12 -12.69 -0.77
C ALA A 183 3.25 -12.14 0.36
N ILE A 184 2.57 -13.02 1.11
CA ILE A 184 1.66 -12.62 2.19
C ILE A 184 2.39 -11.80 3.27
N GLU A 185 3.68 -12.06 3.46
CA GLU A 185 4.53 -11.36 4.41
C GLU A 185 4.64 -9.84 4.13
N GLU A 186 4.33 -9.37 2.92
CA GLU A 186 4.28 -7.94 2.62
C GLU A 186 3.37 -7.18 3.60
N TRP A 187 2.19 -7.73 3.90
CA TRP A 187 1.22 -7.08 4.78
C TRP A 187 1.71 -6.97 6.22
N ILE A 188 2.49 -7.94 6.69
CA ILE A 188 3.10 -7.88 8.02
C ILE A 188 4.11 -6.73 8.08
N LEU A 189 4.92 -6.55 7.02
CA LEU A 189 5.88 -5.46 6.95
C LEU A 189 5.17 -4.11 6.84
N TRP A 190 4.15 -3.98 6.01
CA TRP A 190 3.37 -2.74 5.89
C TRP A 190 2.70 -2.35 7.21
N ILE A 191 2.07 -3.30 7.93
CA ILE A 191 1.50 -3.06 9.25
C ILE A 191 2.57 -2.60 10.25
N ALA A 192 3.78 -3.19 10.20
CA ALA A 192 4.87 -2.76 11.07
C ALA A 192 5.35 -1.35 10.74
N VAL A 193 5.49 -1.01 9.45
CA VAL A 193 5.81 0.34 8.98
C VAL A 193 4.75 1.32 9.47
N ASP A 194 3.47 1.07 9.18
CA ASP A 194 2.38 1.95 9.54
C ASP A 194 2.31 2.20 11.06
N ALA A 195 2.54 1.17 11.88
CA ALA A 195 2.54 1.31 13.34
C ALA A 195 3.70 2.19 13.84
N ILE A 196 4.90 2.07 13.25
CA ILE A 196 6.06 2.90 13.60
C ILE A 196 5.82 4.34 13.11
N GLU A 197 5.27 4.53 11.91
CA GLU A 197 4.92 5.85 11.38
C GLU A 197 3.86 6.55 12.24
N VAL A 198 2.83 5.84 12.68
CA VAL A 198 1.84 6.39 13.64
C VAL A 198 2.54 6.88 14.91
N PHE A 199 3.48 6.10 15.45
CA PHE A 199 4.26 6.51 16.63
C PHE A 199 5.12 7.75 16.33
N MET A 200 5.82 7.79 15.20
CA MET A 200 6.67 8.91 14.80
C MET A 200 5.87 10.20 14.66
N TRP A 201 4.78 10.17 13.87
CA TRP A 201 3.93 11.34 13.61
C TRP A 201 3.11 11.76 14.83
N TRP A 202 2.70 10.83 15.69
CA TRP A 202 2.12 11.15 16.99
C TRP A 202 3.08 11.99 17.85
N LYS A 203 4.33 11.55 17.97
CA LYS A 203 5.35 12.28 18.74
C LYS A 203 5.69 13.64 18.15
N THR A 204 5.73 13.74 16.83
CA THR A 204 5.98 14.97 16.11
C THR A 204 4.80 15.95 16.24
N TRP A 205 3.58 15.43 16.22
CA TRP A 205 2.39 16.24 16.47
C TRP A 205 2.35 16.78 17.92
N GLN A 206 2.71 15.95 18.89
CA GLN A 206 2.80 16.39 20.31
C GLN A 206 3.82 17.50 20.53
N SER A 207 4.91 17.54 19.75
CA SER A 207 5.92 18.63 19.83
C SER A 207 5.49 19.92 19.13
N GLY A 208 4.34 19.93 18.45
CA GLY A 208 3.83 21.08 17.69
C GLY A 208 4.43 21.24 16.29
N GLU A 209 5.29 20.33 15.86
CA GLU A 209 5.96 20.34 14.54
C GLU A 209 5.27 19.44 13.49
N GLY A 210 4.36 18.57 13.94
CA GLY A 210 3.69 17.58 13.10
C GLY A 210 2.30 18.00 12.65
N SER A 211 1.88 17.38 11.54
CA SER A 211 0.56 17.54 10.95
C SER A 211 -0.38 16.45 11.46
N ILE A 212 -1.58 16.86 11.89
CA ILE A 212 -2.66 15.92 12.26
C ILE A 212 -3.13 15.14 11.02
N SER A 213 -3.15 15.76 9.85
CA SER A 213 -3.56 15.11 8.58
C SER A 213 -2.66 13.92 8.27
N VAL A 214 -1.34 14.08 8.43
CA VAL A 214 -0.37 13.01 8.18
C VAL A 214 -0.50 11.91 9.23
N LEU A 215 -0.67 12.25 10.50
CA LEU A 215 -0.91 11.25 11.55
C LEU A 215 -2.16 10.42 11.26
N LEU A 216 -3.26 11.07 10.86
CA LEU A 216 -4.51 10.39 10.49
C LEU A 216 -4.34 9.51 9.26
N MET A 217 -3.58 9.96 8.27
CA MET A 217 -3.27 9.16 7.08
C MET A 217 -2.60 7.83 7.48
N TRP A 218 -1.56 7.86 8.29
CA TRP A 218 -0.86 6.67 8.76
C TRP A 218 -1.74 5.77 9.65
N LEU A 219 -2.57 6.36 10.51
CA LEU A 219 -3.52 5.59 11.31
C LEU A 219 -4.52 4.82 10.42
N LEU A 220 -5.03 5.48 9.38
CA LEU A 220 -5.95 4.86 8.42
C LEU A 220 -5.25 3.81 7.54
N PHE A 221 -3.98 4.01 7.19
CA PHE A 221 -3.17 3.00 6.50
C PHE A 221 -3.01 1.75 7.37
N LEU A 222 -2.68 1.90 8.64
CA LEU A 222 -2.58 0.79 9.59
C LEU A 222 -3.88 -0.03 9.66
N VAL A 223 -5.03 0.64 9.81
CA VAL A 223 -6.34 -0.03 9.82
C VAL A 223 -6.60 -0.75 8.50
N ASN A 224 -6.30 -0.11 7.39
CA ASN A 224 -6.47 -0.69 6.05
C ASN A 224 -5.53 -1.89 5.82
N GLY A 225 -4.28 -1.82 6.26
CA GLY A 225 -3.30 -2.91 6.19
C GLY A 225 -3.77 -4.15 6.97
N ILE A 226 -4.28 -3.97 8.19
CA ILE A 226 -4.87 -5.06 9.00
C ILE A 226 -6.08 -5.69 8.30
N TYR A 227 -6.95 -4.87 7.73
CA TYR A 227 -8.09 -5.36 6.95
C TYR A 227 -7.64 -6.19 5.74
N LEU A 228 -6.70 -5.69 4.96
CA LEU A 228 -6.18 -6.37 3.77
C LEU A 228 -5.46 -7.68 4.12
N LEU A 229 -4.64 -7.72 5.16
CA LEU A 229 -4.06 -8.97 5.66
C LEU A 229 -5.14 -10.00 5.99
N SER A 230 -6.19 -9.57 6.71
CA SER A 230 -7.30 -10.46 7.07
C SER A 230 -8.02 -11.04 5.85
N LEU A 231 -8.20 -10.21 4.83
CA LEU A 231 -8.82 -10.61 3.55
C LEU A 231 -7.94 -11.63 2.80
N TRP A 232 -6.64 -11.37 2.73
CA TRP A 232 -5.68 -12.24 2.05
C TRP A 232 -5.60 -13.62 2.70
N LEU A 233 -5.57 -13.67 4.04
CA LEU A 233 -5.58 -14.93 4.79
C LEU A 233 -6.87 -15.74 4.58
N LYS A 234 -8.02 -15.08 4.48
CA LYS A 234 -9.30 -15.74 4.16
C LYS A 234 -9.30 -16.35 2.76
N ILE A 235 -8.78 -15.63 1.77
CA ILE A 235 -8.73 -16.11 0.37
C ILE A 235 -7.78 -17.31 0.26
N GLU A 236 -6.62 -17.26 0.92
CA GLU A 236 -5.67 -18.38 0.95
C GLU A 236 -6.30 -19.65 1.55
N LYS A 237 -6.97 -19.53 2.70
CA LYS A 237 -7.69 -20.67 3.31
C LYS A 237 -8.75 -21.26 2.38
N SER A 238 -9.46 -20.41 1.64
CA SER A 238 -10.50 -20.84 0.71
C SER A 238 -9.91 -21.57 -0.51
N ALA A 239 -8.77 -21.13 -1.02
CA ALA A 239 -8.05 -21.76 -2.13
C ALA A 239 -7.51 -23.15 -1.71
N GLY A 240 -6.88 -23.25 -0.53
CA GLY A 240 -6.40 -24.52 0.01
C GLY A 240 -7.52 -25.54 0.23
N LYS A 241 -8.71 -25.09 0.68
CA LYS A 241 -9.86 -25.98 0.83
C LYS A 241 -10.38 -26.52 -0.52
N LYS A 242 -10.35 -25.70 -1.57
CA LYS A 242 -10.77 -26.15 -2.92
C LYS A 242 -9.79 -27.18 -3.50
N LEU A 243 -8.48 -26.99 -3.32
CA LEU A 243 -7.46 -27.95 -3.76
C LEU A 243 -7.62 -29.31 -3.07
N ASN A 244 -7.77 -29.35 -1.75
CA ASN A 244 -7.97 -30.59 -1.00
C ASN A 244 -9.29 -31.32 -1.39
N LEU A 245 -10.33 -30.58 -1.75
CA LEU A 245 -11.59 -31.20 -2.24
C LEU A 245 -11.43 -31.78 -3.64
N SER A 246 -10.65 -31.17 -4.52
CA SER A 246 -10.37 -31.69 -5.87
C SER A 246 -9.49 -32.95 -5.83
N GLU A 247 -8.49 -32.99 -4.94
CA GLU A 247 -7.65 -34.18 -4.75
C GLU A 247 -8.43 -35.35 -4.19
N ASN A 248 -9.31 -35.14 -3.21
CA ASN A 248 -10.15 -36.18 -2.65
C ASN A 248 -11.19 -36.73 -3.66
N HIS A 249 -11.64 -35.93 -4.63
CA HIS A 249 -12.52 -36.40 -5.70
C HIS A 249 -11.78 -37.20 -6.78
N GLN A 250 -10.49 -36.96 -6.99
CA GLN A 250 -9.68 -37.74 -7.93
C GLN A 250 -9.19 -39.08 -7.37
N VAL A 251 -9.13 -39.23 -6.03
CA VAL A 251 -8.69 -40.45 -5.35
C VAL A 251 -9.86 -41.46 -5.15
N SER A 252 -11.10 -41.12 -5.50
CA SER A 252 -12.28 -42.02 -5.42
C SER A 252 -12.95 -42.31 -6.75
N PRO A 253 -12.24 -42.82 -7.78
CA PRO A 253 -12.88 -43.56 -8.86
C PRO A 253 -12.40 -45.01 -8.81
N ASN A 254 -12.97 -45.90 -8.01
CA ASN A 254 -13.00 -47.36 -8.19
C ASN A 254 -13.29 -48.04 -6.87
N ARG A 255 -14.51 -47.99 -6.44
CA ARG A 255 -15.10 -49.01 -5.60
C ARG A 255 -16.54 -49.27 -6.12
N GLU A 256 -16.60 -49.96 -7.25
CA GLU A 256 -17.70 -50.85 -7.61
C GLU A 256 -17.13 -52.07 -8.36
#